data_b51303d02f64f51b7bbba8727ba273f9
#
_entry.id   b51303d02f64f51b7bbba8727ba273f9
#
_cell.length_a   1.000
_cell.length_b   1.000
_cell.length_c   1.000
_cell.angle_alpha   90.00
_cell.angle_beta   90.00
_cell.angle_gamma   90.00
#
_symmetry.space_group_name_H-M   'P 1'
#
loop_
_entity.id
_entity.type
_entity.pdbx_description
1 polymer ?
#
loop_
_entity_poly.entity_id
_entity_poly.type
_entity_poly.pdbx_seq_one_letter_code
_entity_poly.pdbx_strand_id
1 'polypeptide(L)'
;MKICIIGGGTAGWWCAAYMQKFLDAEITLIESKEIPTSGVGESSLPQIGAFFEELGIPEEEWMNGCNAVHKYGNMKYEWDGVGKDPFLMTFWQDDPKGRFDKWYQEYKSG
;
A
#
# COMPACT_ATOMS: atom_id res chain seq x y z
N MET A 1 27.37 -4.97 -10.68
CA MET A 1 27.22 -5.72 -9.40
C MET A 1 26.14 -6.78 -9.61
N LYS A 2 26.20 -7.93 -8.88
CA LYS A 2 25.16 -8.96 -8.94
C LYS A 2 24.45 -9.04 -7.59
N ILE A 3 23.13 -9.00 -7.59
CA ILE A 3 22.31 -9.04 -6.38
C ILE A 3 21.32 -10.19 -6.51
N CYS A 4 21.22 -11.01 -5.45
CA CYS A 4 20.24 -12.07 -5.38
C CYS A 4 19.26 -11.76 -4.23
N ILE A 5 17.97 -11.73 -4.54
CA ILE A 5 16.87 -11.53 -3.59
C ILE A 5 16.17 -12.87 -3.41
N ILE A 6 16.04 -13.32 -2.17
CA ILE A 6 15.35 -14.57 -1.84
C ILE A 6 14.02 -14.22 -1.18
N GLY A 7 12.93 -14.60 -1.82
CA GLY A 7 11.56 -14.36 -1.39
C GLY A 7 10.77 -13.52 -2.38
N GLY A 8 9.74 -14.11 -2.97
CA GLY A 8 8.86 -13.51 -3.98
C GLY A 8 7.60 -12.86 -3.40
N GLY A 9 7.59 -12.51 -2.13
CA GLY A 9 6.52 -11.71 -1.54
C GLY A 9 6.62 -10.22 -1.91
N THR A 10 5.66 -9.41 -1.47
CA THR A 10 5.58 -7.97 -1.72
C THR A 10 6.91 -7.25 -1.47
N ALA A 11 7.56 -7.51 -0.34
CA ALA A 11 8.84 -6.89 0.01
C ALA A 11 9.96 -7.24 -0.99
N GLY A 12 10.04 -8.50 -1.43
CA GLY A 12 11.05 -8.95 -2.38
C GLY A 12 10.88 -8.28 -3.75
N TRP A 13 9.67 -8.24 -4.26
CA TRP A 13 9.36 -7.59 -5.52
C TRP A 13 9.55 -6.07 -5.48
N TRP A 14 9.17 -5.39 -4.39
CA TRP A 14 9.42 -3.96 -4.23
C TRP A 14 10.91 -3.64 -4.19
N CYS A 15 11.67 -4.45 -3.44
CA CYS A 15 13.12 -4.32 -3.38
C CYS A 15 13.76 -4.51 -4.76
N ALA A 16 13.33 -5.53 -5.51
CA ALA A 16 13.81 -5.80 -6.86
C ALA A 16 13.52 -4.63 -7.81
N ALA A 17 12.30 -4.13 -7.81
CA ALA A 17 11.87 -3.02 -8.66
C ALA A 17 12.67 -1.74 -8.36
N TYR A 18 12.83 -1.41 -7.08
CA TYR A 18 13.61 -0.23 -6.66
C TYR A 18 15.07 -0.35 -7.03
N MET A 19 15.70 -1.48 -6.72
CA MET A 19 17.10 -1.72 -7.05
C MET A 19 17.34 -1.72 -8.56
N GLN A 20 16.45 -2.31 -9.35
CA GLN A 20 16.56 -2.31 -10.81
C GLN A 20 16.48 -0.91 -11.41
N LYS A 21 15.69 -0.02 -10.78
CA LYS A 21 15.57 1.37 -11.24
C LYS A 21 16.80 2.21 -10.94
N PHE A 22 17.40 2.04 -9.77
CA PHE A 22 18.39 2.98 -9.23
C PHE A 22 19.82 2.42 -9.17
N LEU A 23 20.01 1.13 -9.40
CA LEU A 23 21.34 0.52 -9.35
C LEU A 23 21.75 -0.06 -10.72
N ASP A 24 23.02 0.13 -11.06
CA ASP A 24 23.64 -0.61 -12.16
C ASP A 24 24.02 -2.03 -11.66
N ALA A 25 23.03 -2.90 -11.63
CA ALA A 25 23.15 -4.26 -11.09
C ALA A 25 22.30 -5.26 -11.87
N GLU A 26 22.82 -6.47 -11.98
CA GLU A 26 22.06 -7.66 -12.41
C GLU A 26 21.31 -8.19 -11.20
N ILE A 27 19.97 -8.15 -11.25
CA ILE A 27 19.13 -8.56 -10.13
C ILE A 27 18.46 -9.89 -10.45
N THR A 28 18.61 -10.85 -9.55
CA THR A 28 17.95 -12.14 -9.61
C THR A 28 17.04 -12.29 -8.39
N LEU A 29 15.73 -12.49 -8.62
CA LEU A 29 14.78 -12.82 -7.56
C LEU A 29 14.44 -14.31 -7.62
N ILE A 30 14.53 -14.99 -6.49
CA ILE A 30 14.23 -16.39 -6.33
C ILE A 30 13.02 -16.54 -5.42
N GLU A 31 11.98 -17.21 -5.92
CA GLU A 31 10.78 -17.52 -5.16
C GLU A 31 10.44 -19.02 -5.23
N SER A 32 9.70 -19.50 -4.25
CA SER A 32 9.21 -20.88 -4.22
C SER A 32 7.87 -20.98 -4.97
N LYS A 33 7.74 -21.97 -5.82
CA LYS A 33 6.45 -22.31 -6.47
C LYS A 33 5.47 -22.98 -5.50
N GLU A 34 5.95 -23.49 -4.38
CA GLU A 34 5.16 -24.22 -3.39
C GLU A 34 4.59 -23.32 -2.29
N ILE A 35 5.14 -22.11 -2.15
CA ILE A 35 4.68 -21.14 -1.15
C ILE A 35 3.88 -20.07 -1.86
N PRO A 36 2.54 -20.12 -1.78
CA PRO A 36 1.70 -19.10 -2.42
C PRO A 36 1.80 -17.76 -1.71
N THR A 37 1.41 -16.71 -2.43
CA THR A 37 1.22 -15.39 -1.83
C THR A 37 0.21 -15.48 -0.68
N SER A 38 0.51 -14.85 0.43
CA SER A 38 -0.38 -14.79 1.58
C SER A 38 -1.65 -14.01 1.22
N GLY A 39 -2.79 -14.67 1.20
CA GLY A 39 -4.09 -14.10 0.80
C GLY A 39 -4.83 -13.34 1.91
N VAL A 40 -4.12 -12.74 2.85
CA VAL A 40 -4.72 -12.05 4.01
C VAL A 40 -5.17 -10.61 3.72
N GLY A 41 -4.90 -10.11 2.53
CA GLY A 41 -5.04 -8.69 2.20
C GLY A 41 -3.90 -7.86 2.78
N GLU A 42 -3.51 -6.85 2.04
CA GLU A 42 -2.42 -5.96 2.44
C GLU A 42 -2.91 -4.52 2.54
N SER A 43 -2.40 -3.81 3.53
CA SER A 43 -2.63 -2.38 3.69
C SER A 43 -1.29 -1.67 3.74
N SER A 44 -1.05 -0.83 2.75
CA SER A 44 0.18 -0.07 2.64
C SER A 44 0.20 1.17 3.54
N LEU A 45 1.38 1.75 3.66
CA LEU A 45 1.58 3.07 4.27
C LEU A 45 1.27 4.18 3.26
N PRO A 46 1.00 5.42 3.71
CA PRO A 46 0.74 6.56 2.82
C PRO A 46 1.86 6.83 1.80
N GLN A 47 3.09 6.44 2.12
CA GLN A 47 4.28 6.62 1.27
C GLN A 47 4.30 5.77 0.00
N ILE A 48 3.35 4.84 -0.16
CA ILE A 48 3.34 3.96 -1.35
C ILE A 48 3.19 4.74 -2.65
N GLY A 49 2.42 5.83 -2.63
CA GLY A 49 2.28 6.70 -3.81
C GLY A 49 3.61 7.27 -4.28
N ALA A 50 4.40 7.81 -3.34
CA ALA A 50 5.73 8.33 -3.64
C ALA A 50 6.69 7.25 -4.15
N PHE A 51 6.62 6.04 -3.60
CA PHE A 51 7.41 4.91 -4.06
C PHE A 51 7.15 4.58 -5.54
N PHE A 52 5.89 4.49 -5.95
CA PHE A 52 5.55 4.22 -7.35
C PHE A 52 5.85 5.40 -8.27
N GLU A 53 5.69 6.64 -7.79
CA GLU A 53 6.08 7.84 -8.53
C GLU A 53 7.58 7.84 -8.82
N GLU A 54 8.44 7.52 -7.83
CA GLU A 54 9.88 7.38 -8.02
C GLU A 54 10.23 6.28 -9.03
N LEU A 55 9.47 5.21 -9.08
CA LEU A 55 9.62 4.17 -10.10
C LEU A 55 9.15 4.62 -11.50
N GLY A 56 8.40 5.71 -11.58
CA GLY A 56 7.80 6.21 -12.82
C GLY A 56 6.52 5.46 -13.21
N ILE A 57 5.83 4.86 -12.24
CA ILE A 57 4.58 4.12 -12.43
C ILE A 57 3.42 5.01 -11.99
N PRO A 58 2.52 5.43 -12.89
CA PRO A 58 1.38 6.27 -12.55
C PRO A 58 0.43 5.61 -11.54
N GLU A 59 -0.22 6.43 -10.70
CA GLU A 59 -1.17 5.94 -9.67
C GLU A 59 -2.27 5.05 -10.27
N GLU A 60 -2.83 5.44 -11.40
CA GLU A 60 -3.88 4.67 -12.08
C GLU A 60 -3.39 3.28 -12.51
N GLU A 61 -2.16 3.18 -13.00
CA GLU A 61 -1.59 1.92 -13.48
C GLU A 61 -1.41 0.90 -12.34
N TRP A 62 -0.73 1.29 -11.25
CA TRP A 62 -0.49 0.36 -10.15
C TRP A 62 -1.76 0.06 -9.35
N MET A 63 -2.66 1.03 -9.17
CA MET A 63 -3.94 0.78 -8.49
C MET A 63 -4.81 -0.22 -9.26
N ASN A 64 -4.93 -0.06 -10.56
CA ASN A 64 -5.67 -1.00 -11.40
C ASN A 64 -5.00 -2.37 -11.45
N GLY A 65 -3.67 -2.42 -11.59
CA GLY A 65 -2.90 -3.67 -11.66
C GLY A 65 -2.97 -4.50 -10.37
N CYS A 66 -3.11 -3.84 -9.23
CA CYS A 66 -3.21 -4.50 -7.92
C CYS A 66 -4.65 -4.64 -7.40
N ASN A 67 -5.66 -4.19 -8.14
CA ASN A 67 -7.04 -4.03 -7.63
C ASN A 67 -7.08 -3.25 -6.30
N ALA A 68 -6.22 -2.23 -6.19
CA ALA A 68 -6.08 -1.46 -4.98
C ALA A 68 -7.20 -0.44 -4.82
N VAL A 69 -7.53 -0.12 -3.57
CA VAL A 69 -8.49 0.93 -3.20
C VAL A 69 -7.86 1.87 -2.18
N HIS A 70 -8.32 3.11 -2.14
CA HIS A 70 -7.86 4.05 -1.14
C HIS A 70 -8.34 3.64 0.25
N LYS A 71 -7.43 3.69 1.22
CA LYS A 71 -7.74 3.53 2.63
C LYS A 71 -7.65 4.87 3.32
N TYR A 72 -8.79 5.39 3.74
CA TYR A 72 -8.87 6.72 4.35
C TYR A 72 -8.64 6.72 5.87
N GLY A 73 -8.85 5.60 6.52
CA GLY A 73 -8.65 5.48 7.95
C GLY A 73 -9.04 4.11 8.49
N ASN A 74 -9.02 4.01 9.80
CA ASN A 74 -9.52 2.87 10.55
C ASN A 74 -10.60 3.33 11.52
N MET A 75 -11.77 2.69 11.48
CA MET A 75 -12.74 2.83 12.54
C MET A 75 -12.30 2.01 13.75
N LYS A 76 -12.19 2.65 14.89
CA LYS A 76 -11.83 2.03 16.18
C LYS A 76 -13.06 1.85 17.02
N TYR A 77 -13.36 0.61 17.36
CA TYR A 77 -14.47 0.26 18.25
C TYR A 77 -13.90 -0.12 19.61
N GLU A 78 -14.48 0.41 20.69
CA GLU A 78 -14.13 0.06 22.07
C GLU A 78 -12.61 0.13 22.37
N TRP A 79 -11.87 0.96 21.62
CA TRP A 79 -10.42 1.06 21.74
C TRP A 79 -9.98 1.60 23.11
N ASP A 80 -10.72 2.54 23.65
CA ASP A 80 -10.49 3.20 24.94
C ASP A 80 -11.41 2.70 26.06
N GLY A 81 -12.15 1.61 25.81
CA GLY A 81 -13.00 0.92 26.77
C GLY A 81 -14.29 0.38 26.18
N VAL A 82 -14.81 -0.67 26.80
CA VAL A 82 -16.05 -1.31 26.39
C VAL A 82 -17.23 -0.32 26.50
N GLY A 83 -18.03 -0.25 25.44
CA GLY A 83 -19.20 0.64 25.37
C GLY A 83 -18.89 2.10 25.05
N LYS A 84 -17.65 2.42 24.69
CA LYS A 84 -17.29 3.74 24.18
C LYS A 84 -17.68 3.89 22.71
N ASP A 85 -18.00 5.12 22.33
CA ASP A 85 -18.35 5.44 20.95
C ASP A 85 -17.17 5.17 20.00
N PRO A 86 -17.44 4.65 18.80
CA PRO A 86 -16.40 4.45 17.82
C PRO A 86 -15.85 5.78 17.31
N PHE A 87 -14.55 5.81 17.00
CA PHE A 87 -13.94 6.96 16.36
C PHE A 87 -13.15 6.56 15.12
N LEU A 88 -13.08 7.47 14.16
CA LEU A 88 -12.32 7.29 12.92
C LEU A 88 -10.90 7.84 13.10
N MET A 89 -9.91 6.96 13.04
CA MET A 89 -8.50 7.35 12.94
C MET A 89 -8.14 7.49 11.47
N THR A 90 -8.02 8.72 11.00
CA THR A 90 -7.67 9.02 9.61
C THR A 90 -6.17 8.88 9.35
N PHE A 91 -5.80 8.50 8.12
CA PHE A 91 -4.41 8.43 7.69
C PHE A 91 -3.97 9.66 6.87
N TRP A 92 -4.91 10.51 6.51
CA TRP A 92 -4.68 11.70 5.70
C TRP A 92 -4.65 12.92 6.60
N GLN A 93 -3.46 13.41 6.90
CA GLN A 93 -3.30 14.71 7.57
C GLN A 93 -3.40 15.86 6.58
N ASP A 94 -2.98 15.62 5.33
CA ASP A 94 -3.12 16.55 4.21
C ASP A 94 -3.75 15.80 3.02
N ASP A 95 -4.96 16.17 2.64
CA ASP A 95 -5.65 15.62 1.47
C ASP A 95 -5.74 16.68 0.36
N PRO A 96 -4.65 16.93 -0.37
CA PRO A 96 -4.60 17.99 -1.38
C PRO A 96 -5.58 17.79 -2.53
N LYS A 97 -6.11 16.59 -2.71
CA LYS A 97 -7.10 16.27 -3.74
C LYS A 97 -8.54 16.26 -3.22
N GLY A 98 -8.77 16.52 -1.92
CA GLY A 98 -10.10 16.53 -1.29
C GLY A 98 -10.84 15.19 -1.34
N ARG A 99 -10.11 14.09 -1.52
CA ARG A 99 -10.71 12.74 -1.67
C ARG A 99 -11.33 12.24 -0.37
N PHE A 100 -10.67 12.55 0.75
CA PHE A 100 -11.20 12.18 2.07
C PHE A 100 -12.48 12.94 2.39
N ASP A 101 -12.51 14.25 2.16
CA ASP A 101 -13.69 15.07 2.42
C ASP A 101 -14.88 14.60 1.59
N LYS A 102 -14.67 14.31 0.31
CA LYS A 102 -15.70 13.78 -0.57
C LYS A 102 -16.23 12.44 -0.04
N TRP A 103 -15.36 11.49 0.22
CA TRP A 103 -15.73 10.18 0.78
C TRP A 103 -16.47 10.32 2.12
N TYR A 104 -16.01 11.20 3.01
CA TYR A 104 -16.61 11.38 4.33
C TYR A 104 -18.02 11.98 4.26
N GLN A 105 -18.26 12.88 3.33
CA GLN A 105 -19.60 13.42 3.08
C GLN A 105 -20.54 12.34 2.49
N GLU A 106 -20.07 11.54 1.56
CA GLU A 106 -20.81 10.41 1.01
C GLU A 106 -21.15 9.38 2.10
N TYR A 107 -20.19 9.03 2.94
CA TYR A 107 -20.39 8.11 4.07
C TYR A 107 -21.44 8.61 5.06
N LYS A 108 -21.46 9.91 5.38
CA LYS A 108 -22.46 10.49 6.30
C LYS A 108 -23.86 10.61 5.70
N SER A 109 -23.96 10.72 4.39
CA SER A 109 -25.25 10.85 3.70
C SER A 109 -26.00 9.53 3.55
N GLY A 110 -25.36 8.39 3.90
CA GLY A 110 -25.96 7.04 3.89
C GLY A 110 -25.97 6.45 2.53
#